data_f48c35cef21b493a47726ce8f9934759
#
_entry.id   f48c35cef21b493a47726ce8f9934759
#
_cell.length_a   1.000
_cell.length_b   1.000
_cell.length_c   1.000
_cell.angle_alpha   90.00
_cell.angle_beta   90.00
_cell.angle_gamma   90.00
#
_symmetry.space_group_name_H-M   'P 1'
#
loop_
_entity.id
_entity.type
_entity.pdbx_description
1 polymer ?
#
loop_
_entity_poly.entity_id
_entity_poly.type
_entity_poly.pdbx_seq_one_letter_code
_entity_poly.pdbx_strand_id
1 'polypeptide(L)'
;MITVRRGEIYYADLSPIVGSEQGGVRPVVIIQNDVGNRYSPTVIAAAVTSRCGKAKLPTHIPLTAAECGLSKDSVILLEQVRTLDKQRLRECMGIVPADVMQQVDYALEVSFGLIPRPSPSHVSTRLRS
;
A
#
# COMPACT_ATOMS: atom_id res chain seq x y z
N MET A 1 -19.61 -6.65 11.19
CA MET A 1 -18.31 -6.00 11.40
C MET A 1 -17.24 -6.63 10.55
N ILE A 2 -16.43 -5.83 9.91
CA ILE A 2 -15.39 -6.33 9.01
C ILE A 2 -14.16 -6.75 9.81
N THR A 3 -13.69 -7.96 9.56
CA THR A 3 -12.43 -8.42 10.12
C THR A 3 -11.32 -8.10 9.11
N VAL A 4 -10.48 -7.16 9.46
CA VAL A 4 -9.42 -6.66 8.57
C VAL A 4 -8.08 -7.22 9.03
N ARG A 5 -7.25 -7.64 8.06
CA ARG A 5 -5.92 -8.16 8.35
C ARG A 5 -4.88 -7.43 7.53
N ARG A 6 -3.69 -7.30 8.10
CA ARG A 6 -2.57 -6.65 7.42
C ARG A 6 -2.23 -7.40 6.14
N GLY A 7 -2.04 -6.66 5.05
CA GLY A 7 -1.74 -7.22 3.74
C GLY A 7 -2.96 -7.45 2.87
N GLU A 8 -4.15 -7.37 3.41
CA GLU A 8 -5.35 -7.50 2.61
C GLU A 8 -5.57 -6.25 1.75
N ILE A 9 -6.18 -6.46 0.59
CA ILE A 9 -6.49 -5.41 -0.37
C ILE A 9 -7.99 -5.19 -0.34
N TYR A 10 -8.39 -3.95 -0.08
CA TYR A 10 -9.80 -3.56 -0.08
C TYR A 10 -10.02 -2.43 -1.07
N TYR A 11 -11.19 -2.41 -1.69
CA TYR A 11 -11.65 -1.16 -2.30
C TYR A 11 -12.07 -0.23 -1.17
N ALA A 12 -11.71 1.03 -1.31
CA ALA A 12 -12.05 2.06 -0.32
C ALA A 12 -12.37 3.36 -1.01
N ASP A 13 -13.28 4.12 -0.42
CA ASP A 13 -13.59 5.45 -0.89
C ASP A 13 -12.60 6.43 -0.27
N LEU A 14 -11.73 6.98 -1.09
CA LEU A 14 -10.67 7.87 -0.64
C LEU A 14 -11.04 9.35 -0.72
N SER A 15 -12.24 9.65 -1.20
CA SER A 15 -12.70 11.04 -1.30
C SER A 15 -13.09 11.58 0.08
N PRO A 16 -12.98 12.91 0.30
CA PRO A 16 -12.42 13.90 -0.60
C PRO A 16 -10.89 13.92 -0.57
N ILE A 17 -10.29 14.44 -1.63
CA ILE A 17 -8.84 14.55 -1.74
C ILE A 17 -8.44 15.99 -2.00
N VAL A 18 -7.12 16.26 -1.84
CA VAL A 18 -6.53 17.53 -2.18
C VAL A 18 -5.35 17.28 -3.11
N GLY A 19 -5.33 18.01 -4.23
CA GLY A 19 -4.19 18.00 -5.14
C GLY A 19 -3.80 16.64 -5.67
N SER A 20 -2.57 16.23 -5.40
CA SER A 20 -2.00 15.00 -5.95
C SER A 20 -2.34 13.73 -5.19
N GLU A 21 -3.22 13.81 -4.20
CA GLU A 21 -3.64 12.61 -3.47
C GLU A 21 -4.46 11.70 -4.36
N GLN A 22 -4.36 10.39 -4.10
CA GLN A 22 -5.22 9.43 -4.78
C GLN A 22 -6.65 9.56 -4.26
N GLY A 23 -7.61 9.61 -5.18
CA GLY A 23 -9.01 9.79 -4.80
C GLY A 23 -9.94 8.81 -5.49
N GLY A 24 -11.22 8.91 -5.15
CA GLY A 24 -12.26 8.03 -5.66
C GLY A 24 -12.24 6.68 -4.97
N VAL A 25 -13.02 5.74 -5.52
CA VAL A 25 -13.04 4.37 -5.00
C VAL A 25 -11.89 3.61 -5.65
N ARG A 26 -10.93 3.19 -4.82
CA ARG A 26 -9.70 2.58 -5.31
C ARG A 26 -9.24 1.49 -4.39
N PRO A 27 -8.40 0.57 -4.88
CA PRO A 27 -7.82 -0.43 -3.99
C PRO A 27 -6.81 0.21 -3.04
N VAL A 28 -6.77 -0.31 -1.83
CA VAL A 28 -5.77 0.05 -0.83
C VAL A 28 -5.24 -1.22 -0.20
N VAL A 29 -4.01 -1.18 0.28
CA VAL A 29 -3.42 -2.29 1.04
C VAL A 29 -3.42 -1.91 2.50
N ILE A 30 -3.93 -2.80 3.34
CA ILE A 30 -3.93 -2.58 4.79
C ILE A 30 -2.51 -2.79 5.30
N ILE A 31 -1.94 -1.76 5.91
CA ILE A 31 -0.58 -1.81 6.43
C ILE A 31 -0.53 -1.70 7.96
N GLN A 32 -1.65 -1.39 8.60
CA GLN A 32 -1.72 -1.33 10.04
C GLN A 32 -1.57 -2.73 10.64
N ASN A 33 -0.95 -2.81 11.83
CA ASN A 33 -0.79 -4.07 12.52
C ASN A 33 -2.14 -4.68 12.90
N ASP A 34 -2.15 -5.99 13.11
CA ASP A 34 -3.41 -6.71 13.29
C ASP A 34 -4.08 -6.46 14.64
N VAL A 35 -3.34 -6.03 15.64
CA VAL A 35 -3.96 -5.62 16.90
C VAL A 35 -4.79 -4.35 16.67
N GLY A 36 -4.21 -3.36 15.99
CA GLY A 36 -4.94 -2.16 15.61
C GLY A 36 -6.11 -2.48 14.70
N ASN A 37 -5.89 -3.36 13.73
CA ASN A 37 -6.95 -3.77 12.80
C ASN A 37 -8.16 -4.37 13.53
N ARG A 38 -7.89 -5.09 14.61
CA ARG A 38 -8.96 -5.73 15.36
C ARG A 38 -9.74 -4.75 16.24
N TYR A 39 -9.03 -3.86 16.91
CA TYR A 39 -9.65 -3.06 17.97
C TYR A 39 -9.92 -1.61 17.61
N SER A 40 -9.27 -1.06 16.61
CA SER A 40 -9.47 0.33 16.23
C SER A 40 -10.64 0.48 15.25
N PRO A 41 -11.40 1.57 15.31
CA PRO A 41 -12.40 1.86 14.29
C PRO A 41 -11.78 2.32 12.97
N THR A 42 -10.47 2.55 12.95
CA THR A 42 -9.76 3.00 11.76
C THR A 42 -8.67 2.01 11.38
N VAL A 43 -8.22 2.11 10.14
CA VAL A 43 -7.09 1.35 9.63
C VAL A 43 -6.10 2.31 8.99
N ILE A 44 -4.84 1.88 8.89
CA ILE A 44 -3.83 2.60 8.13
C ILE A 44 -3.63 1.81 6.84
N ALA A 45 -3.73 2.51 5.71
CA ALA A 45 -3.67 1.85 4.42
C ALA A 45 -2.84 2.66 3.43
N ALA A 46 -2.28 1.98 2.44
CA ALA A 46 -1.52 2.58 1.36
C ALA A 46 -2.32 2.51 0.07
N ALA A 47 -2.30 3.56 -0.71
CA ALA A 47 -3.03 3.61 -1.98
C ALA A 47 -2.39 2.70 -3.01
N VAL A 48 -3.21 2.18 -3.91
CA VAL A 48 -2.78 1.34 -5.01
C VAL A 48 -3.28 1.97 -6.30
N THR A 49 -2.43 2.01 -7.32
CA THR A 49 -2.81 2.56 -8.62
C THR A 49 -2.46 1.57 -9.72
N SER A 50 -3.32 1.52 -10.76
CA SER A 50 -3.00 0.75 -11.96
C SER A 50 -2.21 1.57 -12.97
N ARG A 51 -1.93 2.83 -12.67
CA ARG A 51 -1.11 3.65 -13.57
C ARG A 51 0.35 3.35 -13.34
N CYS A 52 0.85 2.39 -14.11
CA CYS A 52 2.22 1.94 -14.00
C CYS A 52 3.07 2.59 -15.09
N GLY A 53 4.37 2.42 -15.01
CA GLY A 53 5.28 2.77 -16.08
C GLY A 53 5.84 4.17 -16.04
N LYS A 54 5.46 4.99 -15.11
CA LYS A 54 6.02 6.33 -14.96
C LYS A 54 7.20 6.31 -13.98
N ALA A 55 7.75 7.48 -13.70
CA ALA A 55 8.84 7.59 -12.74
C ALA A 55 8.48 6.88 -11.46
N LYS A 56 9.40 6.08 -10.98
CA LYS A 56 9.16 5.28 -9.80
C LYS A 56 10.01 5.76 -8.66
N LEU A 57 9.38 5.81 -7.50
CA LEU A 57 10.08 6.14 -6.27
C LEU A 57 10.47 4.85 -5.56
N PRO A 58 11.43 4.90 -4.64
CA PRO A 58 11.76 3.73 -3.83
C PRO A 58 10.57 3.20 -3.04
N THR A 59 9.55 4.04 -2.85
CA THR A 59 8.35 3.69 -2.12
C THR A 59 7.25 3.08 -3.00
N HIS A 60 7.53 2.88 -4.30
CA HIS A 60 6.59 2.24 -5.22
C HIS A 60 6.91 0.76 -5.32
N ILE A 61 5.96 -0.09 -4.96
CA ILE A 61 6.14 -1.53 -4.97
C ILE A 61 5.18 -2.15 -5.99
N PRO A 62 5.70 -2.81 -7.03
CA PRO A 62 4.83 -3.43 -8.04
C PRO A 62 4.07 -4.61 -7.46
N LEU A 63 2.86 -4.81 -7.98
CA LEU A 63 1.96 -5.86 -7.54
C LEU A 63 1.24 -6.38 -8.77
N THR A 64 1.50 -7.63 -9.16
CA THR A 64 0.86 -8.18 -10.36
C THR A 64 -0.56 -8.63 -10.07
N ALA A 65 -1.42 -8.53 -11.07
CA ALA A 65 -2.80 -8.98 -10.94
C ALA A 65 -2.86 -10.46 -10.61
N ALA A 66 -1.98 -11.26 -11.23
CA ALA A 66 -1.99 -12.70 -11.06
C ALA A 66 -1.70 -13.15 -9.62
N GLU A 67 -0.89 -12.37 -8.89
CA GLU A 67 -0.48 -12.79 -7.54
C GLU A 67 -1.39 -12.23 -6.44
N CYS A 68 -2.24 -11.29 -6.72
CA CYS A 68 -2.98 -10.61 -5.65
C CYS A 68 -4.49 -10.60 -5.80
N GLY A 69 -5.01 -11.02 -6.94
CA GLY A 69 -6.46 -11.06 -7.17
C GLY A 69 -7.06 -9.78 -7.75
N LEU A 70 -6.25 -8.79 -8.05
CA LEU A 70 -6.73 -7.59 -8.74
C LEU A 70 -6.89 -7.86 -10.24
N SER A 71 -7.69 -7.03 -10.91
CA SER A 71 -7.93 -7.20 -12.33
C SER A 71 -6.79 -6.68 -13.20
N LYS A 72 -5.93 -5.82 -12.66
CA LYS A 72 -4.83 -5.21 -13.39
C LYS A 72 -3.57 -5.21 -12.56
N ASP A 73 -2.43 -5.27 -13.24
CA ASP A 73 -1.15 -5.04 -12.60
C ASP A 73 -1.14 -3.63 -12.02
N SER A 74 -0.59 -3.48 -10.84
CA SER A 74 -0.72 -2.26 -10.06
C SER A 74 0.58 -1.93 -9.35
N VAL A 75 0.60 -0.77 -8.70
CA VAL A 75 1.73 -0.33 -7.88
C VAL A 75 1.18 0.15 -6.55
N ILE A 76 1.78 -0.31 -5.47
CA ILE A 76 1.47 0.17 -4.12
C ILE A 76 2.30 1.42 -3.87
N LEU A 77 1.65 2.47 -3.41
CA LEU A 77 2.29 3.77 -3.23
C LEU A 77 2.50 4.01 -1.73
N LEU A 78 3.70 3.69 -1.24
CA LEU A 78 3.96 3.77 0.19
C LEU A 78 4.25 5.20 0.67
N GLU A 79 4.20 6.17 -0.23
CA GLU A 79 4.17 7.58 0.16
C GLU A 79 2.73 8.12 0.24
N GLN A 80 1.75 7.33 -0.19
CA GLN A 80 0.33 7.69 -0.11
C GLN A 80 -0.34 6.85 0.96
N VAL A 81 0.10 7.05 2.19
CA VAL A 81 -0.41 6.31 3.35
C VAL A 81 -1.37 7.21 4.11
N ARG A 82 -2.50 6.66 4.51
CA ARG A 82 -3.47 7.45 5.26
C ARG A 82 -4.29 6.58 6.18
N THR A 83 -4.88 7.23 7.17
CA THR A 83 -5.84 6.61 8.08
C THR A 83 -7.22 6.68 7.46
N LEU A 84 -7.90 5.55 7.46
CA LEU A 84 -9.25 5.44 6.94
C LEU A 84 -10.18 4.88 8.01
N ASP A 85 -11.36 5.47 8.15
CA ASP A 85 -12.41 4.84 8.94
C ASP A 85 -12.80 3.54 8.26
N LYS A 86 -13.05 2.48 9.02
CA LYS A 86 -13.42 1.19 8.45
C LYS A 86 -14.68 1.26 7.60
N GLN A 87 -15.54 2.24 7.84
CA GLN A 87 -16.73 2.44 7.02
C GLN A 87 -16.43 2.80 5.59
N ARG A 88 -15.21 3.27 5.30
CA ARG A 88 -14.82 3.56 3.92
C ARG A 88 -14.43 2.32 3.14
N LEU A 89 -14.20 1.20 3.82
CA LEU A 89 -13.80 -0.04 3.16
C LEU A 89 -15.01 -0.71 2.51
N ARG A 90 -14.80 -1.17 1.28
CA ARG A 90 -15.78 -1.94 0.52
C ARG A 90 -15.38 -3.41 0.59
N GLU A 91 -15.43 -4.12 -0.49
CA GLU A 91 -15.10 -5.54 -0.46
C GLU A 91 -13.60 -5.81 -0.46
N CYS A 92 -13.22 -6.93 0.13
CA CYS A 92 -11.86 -7.43 0.11
C CYS A 92 -11.59 -8.07 -1.25
N MET A 93 -10.56 -7.60 -1.94
CA MET A 93 -10.25 -8.04 -3.29
C MET A 93 -9.16 -9.10 -3.35
N GLY A 94 -8.41 -9.26 -2.31
CA GLY A 94 -7.30 -10.21 -2.31
C GLY A 94 -6.33 -9.91 -1.20
N ILE A 95 -5.14 -10.48 -1.34
CA ILE A 95 -4.09 -10.33 -0.34
C ILE A 95 -2.75 -10.17 -1.05
N VAL A 96 -1.88 -9.34 -0.48
CA VAL A 96 -0.52 -9.16 -0.97
C VAL A 96 0.32 -10.35 -0.51
N PRO A 97 1.06 -11.00 -1.41
CA PRO A 97 1.92 -12.12 -1.01
C PRO A 97 2.97 -11.72 0.02
N ALA A 98 3.42 -12.69 0.81
CA ALA A 98 4.33 -12.42 1.92
C ALA A 98 5.66 -11.81 1.45
N ASP A 99 6.20 -12.26 0.33
CA ASP A 99 7.46 -11.73 -0.19
C ASP A 99 7.30 -10.27 -0.64
N VAL A 100 6.15 -9.92 -1.22
CA VAL A 100 5.87 -8.54 -1.58
C VAL A 100 5.66 -7.70 -0.33
N MET A 101 5.04 -8.25 0.71
CA MET A 101 4.88 -7.53 1.97
C MET A 101 6.22 -7.19 2.60
N GLN A 102 7.25 -8.01 2.42
CA GLN A 102 8.60 -7.64 2.90
C GLN A 102 9.11 -6.39 2.18
N GLN A 103 8.84 -6.27 0.88
CA GLN A 103 9.20 -5.07 0.13
C GLN A 103 8.39 -3.87 0.61
N VAL A 104 7.12 -4.08 0.89
CA VAL A 104 6.25 -3.03 1.45
C VAL A 104 6.80 -2.54 2.78
N ASP A 105 7.21 -3.45 3.66
CA ASP A 105 7.75 -3.07 4.96
C ASP A 105 9.00 -2.22 4.81
N TYR A 106 9.89 -2.59 3.92
CA TYR A 106 11.09 -1.81 3.65
C TYR A 106 10.73 -0.42 3.08
N ALA A 107 9.81 -0.39 2.14
CA ALA A 107 9.37 0.87 1.54
C ALA A 107 8.73 1.80 2.57
N LEU A 108 8.02 1.23 3.55
CA LEU A 108 7.47 2.02 4.64
C LEU A 108 8.57 2.63 5.50
N GLU A 109 9.61 1.87 5.80
CA GLU A 109 10.74 2.39 6.56
C GLU A 109 11.40 3.55 5.80
N VAL A 110 11.55 3.42 4.50
CA VAL A 110 12.09 4.50 3.66
C VAL A 110 11.15 5.71 3.67
N SER A 111 9.87 5.47 3.44
CA SER A 111 8.88 6.53 3.34
C SER A 111 8.78 7.34 4.62
N PHE A 112 8.89 6.67 5.76
CA PHE A 112 8.76 7.32 7.06
C PHE A 112 10.09 7.83 7.61
N GLY A 113 11.18 7.64 6.86
CA GLY A 113 12.47 8.12 7.29
C GLY A 113 13.07 7.35 8.46
N LEU A 114 12.65 6.10 8.63
CA LEU A 114 13.11 5.28 9.75
C LEU A 114 14.48 4.65 9.51
N ILE A 115 14.92 4.61 8.26
CA ILE A 115 16.23 4.09 7.90
C ILE A 115 16.97 5.14 7.08
N PRO A 116 18.31 5.14 7.11
CA PRO A 116 19.08 6.08 6.29
C PRO A 116 18.80 5.84 4.83
N ARG A 117 18.83 6.95 4.05
CA ARG A 117 18.68 6.86 2.63
C ARG A 117 19.84 6.05 2.08
N PRO A 118 19.58 5.00 1.27
CA PRO A 118 20.68 4.21 0.72
C PRO A 118 21.57 5.04 -0.16
N SER A 119 22.89 4.76 -0.14
CA SER A 119 23.82 5.37 -1.06
C SER A 119 23.54 4.83 -2.47
N PRO A 120 24.06 5.51 -3.52
CA PRO A 120 23.87 5.00 -4.89
C PRO A 120 24.32 3.57 -5.07
N SER A 121 25.39 3.13 -4.40
CA SER A 121 25.81 1.75 -4.52
C SER A 121 24.84 0.79 -3.89
N HIS A 122 24.22 1.17 -2.77
CA HIS A 122 23.19 0.35 -2.19
C HIS A 122 21.97 0.30 -3.08
N VAL A 123 21.60 1.40 -3.65
CA VAL A 123 20.50 1.46 -4.57
C VAL A 123 20.70 0.47 -5.68
N SER A 124 21.92 0.37 -6.19
CA SER A 124 22.16 -0.52 -7.30
C SER A 124 22.07 -1.99 -6.94
N THR A 125 22.19 -2.35 -5.70
CA THR A 125 22.16 -3.74 -5.31
C THR A 125 20.89 -4.15 -4.58
N ARG A 126 20.18 -3.18 -4.03
CA ARG A 126 19.06 -3.49 -3.22
C ARG A 126 17.78 -2.91 -3.63
N LEU A 127 17.75 -1.65 -3.74
CA LEU A 127 16.52 -0.96 -4.00
C LEU A 127 15.96 -1.15 -5.34
N ARG A 128 16.68 -1.84 -6.15
CA ARG A 128 16.22 -2.00 -7.41
C ARG A 128 15.31 -3.04 -7.42
N SER A 129 15.19 -3.71 -6.46
CA SER A 129 14.17 -4.73 -6.40
C SER A 129 12.81 -4.13 -6.19
#